data_98cbf1f483b168655aeb13ad58e9126a
#
_entry.id   98cbf1f483b168655aeb13ad58e9126a
#
_cell.length_a   1.000
_cell.length_b   1.000
_cell.length_c   1.000
_cell.angle_alpha   90.00
_cell.angle_beta   90.00
_cell.angle_gamma   90.00
#
_symmetry.space_group_name_H-M   'P 1'
#
loop_
_entity.id
_entity.type
_entity.pdbx_description
1 polymer ?
#
loop_
_entity_poly.entity_id
_entity_poly.type
_entity_poly.pdbx_seq_one_letter_code
_entity_poly.pdbx_strand_id
1 'polypeptide(L)'
;MINTKLLKTISESEKVVGTKQVLKSIEGKTVKCVIVADNADGFIRNSVTALCRENGIEIISVPSKKELGRVSGIDVPAAVVGLK
;
A
#
# COMPACT_ATOMS: atom_id res chain seq x y z
N MET A 1 -14.55 0.40 1.91
CA MET A 1 -14.58 1.50 0.92
C MET A 1 -13.60 2.59 1.31
N ILE A 2 -12.89 3.13 0.35
CA ILE A 2 -11.90 4.20 0.59
C ILE A 2 -12.64 5.52 0.79
N ASN A 3 -12.34 6.23 1.89
CA ASN A 3 -12.97 7.50 2.16
C ASN A 3 -12.27 8.66 1.40
N THR A 4 -12.93 9.81 1.33
CA THR A 4 -12.43 10.97 0.59
C THR A 4 -11.08 11.45 1.12
N LYS A 5 -10.89 11.41 2.43
CA LYS A 5 -9.63 11.84 3.05
C LYS A 5 -8.47 10.94 2.62
N LEU A 6 -8.70 9.63 2.58
CA LEU A 6 -7.68 8.69 2.13
C LEU A 6 -7.36 8.88 0.65
N LEU A 7 -8.37 9.07 -0.18
CA LEU A 7 -8.17 9.34 -1.61
C LEU A 7 -7.30 10.56 -1.82
N LYS A 8 -7.56 11.63 -1.08
CA LYS A 8 -6.79 12.85 -1.16
C LYS A 8 -5.33 12.61 -0.75
N THR A 9 -5.13 11.88 0.34
CA THR A 9 -3.79 11.53 0.82
C THR A 9 -3.02 10.74 -0.24
N ILE A 10 -3.67 9.75 -0.84
CA ILE A 10 -3.07 8.94 -1.91
C ILE A 10 -2.68 9.81 -3.10
N SER A 11 -3.58 10.70 -3.54
CA SER A 11 -3.34 11.59 -4.67
C SER A 11 -2.16 12.53 -4.47
N GLU A 12 -2.03 13.06 -3.26
CA GLU A 12 -1.03 14.09 -2.96
C GLU A 12 0.32 13.54 -2.55
N SER A 13 0.38 12.26 -2.14
CA SER A 13 1.61 11.67 -1.64
C SER A 13 2.43 11.05 -2.76
N GLU A 14 3.74 11.05 -2.62
CA GLU A 14 4.59 10.22 -3.44
C GLU A 14 4.32 8.77 -3.13
N LYS A 15 4.27 7.94 -4.16
CA LYS A 15 3.90 6.54 -4.03
C LYS A 15 5.03 5.61 -4.47
N VAL A 16 5.12 4.49 -3.75
CA VAL A 16 5.97 3.38 -4.14
C VAL A 16 5.03 2.25 -4.53
N VAL A 17 5.10 1.78 -5.76
CA VAL A 17 4.20 0.75 -6.27
C VAL A 17 4.98 -0.54 -6.50
N GLY A 18 4.37 -1.66 -6.14
CA GLY A 18 4.98 -2.97 -6.31
C GLY A 18 5.50 -3.55 -4.99
N THR A 19 5.24 -4.84 -4.80
CA THR A 19 5.54 -5.52 -3.55
C THR A 19 7.00 -5.39 -3.13
N LYS A 20 7.92 -5.66 -4.04
CA LYS A 20 9.35 -5.64 -3.75
C LYS A 20 9.83 -4.26 -3.33
N GLN A 21 9.39 -3.24 -4.05
CA GLN A 21 9.77 -1.86 -3.75
C GLN A 21 9.17 -1.39 -2.43
N VAL A 22 7.92 -1.76 -2.16
CA VAL A 22 7.27 -1.41 -0.90
C VAL A 22 7.98 -2.07 0.28
N LEU A 23 8.33 -3.35 0.17
CA LEU A 23 9.05 -4.05 1.25
C LEU A 23 10.38 -3.37 1.56
N LYS A 24 11.12 -2.98 0.54
CA LYS A 24 12.38 -2.23 0.72
C LYS A 24 12.14 -0.90 1.42
N SER A 25 11.09 -0.20 1.02
CA SER A 25 10.76 1.11 1.61
C SER A 25 10.34 1.00 3.07
N ILE A 26 9.66 -0.09 3.43
CA ILE A 26 9.30 -0.34 4.83
C ILE A 26 10.56 -0.57 5.67
N GLU A 27 11.48 -1.40 5.17
CA GLU A 27 12.72 -1.68 5.87
C GLU A 27 13.55 -0.42 6.07
N GLY A 28 13.57 0.45 5.07
CA GLY A 28 14.29 1.72 5.14
C GLY A 28 13.53 2.83 5.84
N LYS A 29 12.29 2.56 6.25
CA LYS A 29 11.40 3.54 6.90
C LYS A 29 11.20 4.80 6.07
N THR A 30 11.11 4.64 4.74
CA THR A 30 10.92 5.75 3.82
C THR A 30 9.45 6.01 3.49
N VAL A 31 8.56 5.15 3.95
CA VAL A 31 7.11 5.32 3.77
C VAL A 31 6.45 5.53 5.13
N LYS A 32 5.40 6.33 5.17
CA LYS A 32 4.65 6.61 6.40
C LYS A 32 3.44 5.70 6.57
N CYS A 33 2.89 5.19 5.48
CA CYS A 33 1.84 4.18 5.55
C CYS A 33 1.86 3.32 4.29
N VAL A 34 1.23 2.15 4.40
CA VAL A 34 1.17 1.19 3.31
C VAL A 34 -0.27 0.77 3.11
N ILE A 35 -0.69 0.67 1.86
CA ILE A 35 -2.04 0.24 1.51
C ILE A 35 -1.94 -1.12 0.83
N VAL A 36 -2.70 -2.08 1.31
CA VAL A 36 -2.70 -3.44 0.78
C VAL A 36 -4.10 -3.82 0.30
N ALA A 37 -4.18 -4.51 -0.84
CA ALA A 37 -5.44 -4.99 -1.37
C ALA A 37 -5.86 -6.28 -0.67
N ASP A 38 -7.12 -6.37 -0.26
CA ASP A 38 -7.63 -7.56 0.44
C ASP A 38 -7.55 -8.82 -0.40
N ASN A 39 -7.64 -8.71 -1.72
CA ASN A 39 -7.55 -9.86 -2.61
C ASN A 39 -6.13 -10.11 -3.13
N ALA A 40 -5.14 -9.48 -2.54
CA ALA A 40 -3.75 -9.78 -2.85
C ALA A 40 -3.37 -11.16 -2.33
N ASP A 41 -2.33 -11.74 -2.91
CA ASP A 41 -1.81 -13.04 -2.47
C ASP A 41 -1.57 -13.03 -0.96
N GLY A 42 -1.97 -14.11 -0.27
CA GLY A 42 -1.83 -14.20 1.18
C GLY A 42 -0.39 -14.05 1.66
N PHE A 43 0.57 -14.57 0.91
CA PHE A 43 1.99 -14.42 1.24
C PHE A 43 2.40 -12.94 1.21
N ILE A 44 1.97 -12.21 0.20
CA ILE A 44 2.25 -10.79 0.05
C ILE A 44 1.63 -9.99 1.21
N ARG A 45 0.36 -10.24 1.49
CA ARG A 45 -0.34 -9.54 2.58
C ARG A 45 0.32 -9.79 3.93
N ASN A 46 0.65 -11.05 4.21
CA ASN A 46 1.27 -11.42 5.48
C ASN A 46 2.67 -10.81 5.63
N SER A 47 3.47 -10.83 4.56
CA SER A 47 4.81 -10.26 4.59
C SER A 47 4.77 -8.76 4.83
N VAL A 48 3.90 -8.05 4.13
CA VAL A 48 3.75 -6.60 4.27
C VAL A 48 3.26 -6.25 5.67
N THR A 49 2.25 -6.96 6.15
CA THR A 49 1.68 -6.71 7.49
C THR A 49 2.71 -6.90 8.59
N ALA A 50 3.44 -8.01 8.53
CA ALA A 50 4.47 -8.31 9.54
C ALA A 50 5.55 -7.23 9.55
N LEU A 51 6.02 -6.85 8.38
CA LEU A 51 7.09 -5.86 8.26
C LEU A 51 6.64 -4.48 8.73
N CYS A 52 5.41 -4.09 8.40
CA CYS A 52 4.85 -2.83 8.87
C CYS A 52 4.75 -2.79 10.39
N ARG A 53 4.32 -3.89 11.01
CA ARG A 53 4.24 -3.98 12.47
C ARG A 53 5.61 -3.84 13.12
N GLU A 54 6.62 -4.49 12.55
CA GLU A 54 7.98 -4.42 13.08
C GLU A 54 8.54 -3.00 13.04
N ASN A 55 8.14 -2.22 12.03
CA ASN A 55 8.67 -0.88 11.80
C ASN A 55 7.73 0.24 12.25
N GLY A 56 6.59 -0.09 12.85
CA GLY A 56 5.65 0.91 13.34
C GLY A 56 4.98 1.71 12.23
N ILE A 57 4.79 1.11 11.06
CA ILE A 57 4.18 1.76 9.90
C ILE A 57 2.71 1.39 9.83
N GLU A 58 1.86 2.40 9.62
CA GLU A 58 0.42 2.19 9.50
C GLU A 58 0.10 1.38 8.25
N ILE A 59 -0.85 0.45 8.36
CA ILE A 59 -1.30 -0.34 7.24
C ILE A 59 -2.80 -0.12 7.03
N ILE A 60 -3.20 0.05 5.77
CA ILE A 60 -4.58 0.31 5.39
C ILE A 60 -5.00 -0.73 4.36
N SER A 61 -6.20 -1.27 4.49
CA SER A 61 -6.72 -2.27 3.55
C SER A 61 -7.72 -1.65 2.59
N VAL A 62 -7.70 -2.09 1.33
CA VAL A 62 -8.71 -1.74 0.33
C VAL A 62 -9.28 -3.03 -0.25
N PRO A 63 -10.50 -3.00 -0.82
CA PRO A 63 -11.19 -4.22 -1.23
C PRO A 63 -10.49 -5.06 -2.29
N SER A 64 -9.82 -4.43 -3.25
CA SER A 64 -9.24 -5.18 -4.37
C SER A 64 -8.00 -4.51 -4.96
N LYS A 65 -7.21 -5.32 -5.65
CA LYS A 65 -6.04 -4.83 -6.38
C LYS A 65 -6.44 -3.82 -7.46
N LYS A 66 -7.56 -4.06 -8.12
CA LYS A 66 -8.07 -3.18 -9.16
C LYS A 66 -8.40 -1.80 -8.58
N GLU A 67 -9.08 -1.78 -7.44
CA GLU A 67 -9.41 -0.54 -6.75
C GLU A 67 -8.15 0.20 -6.32
N LEU A 68 -7.18 -0.51 -5.76
CA LEU A 68 -5.94 0.10 -5.31
C LEU A 68 -5.15 0.70 -6.49
N GLY A 69 -5.09 0.01 -7.61
CA GLY A 69 -4.46 0.54 -8.82
C GLY A 69 -5.14 1.81 -9.30
N ARG A 70 -6.47 1.79 -9.33
CA ARG A 70 -7.26 2.92 -9.79
C ARG A 70 -7.04 4.17 -8.93
N VAL A 71 -7.11 4.03 -7.60
CA VAL A 71 -6.96 5.19 -6.72
C VAL A 71 -5.51 5.68 -6.64
N SER A 72 -4.56 4.82 -6.99
CA SER A 72 -3.15 5.20 -7.04
C SER A 72 -2.76 5.86 -8.36
N GLY A 73 -3.69 5.92 -9.31
CA GLY A 73 -3.45 6.57 -10.59
C GLY A 73 -2.64 5.76 -11.58
N ILE A 74 -2.64 4.44 -11.44
CA ILE A 74 -1.95 3.56 -12.38
C ILE A 74 -2.95 2.73 -13.16
N ASP A 75 -2.57 2.28 -14.36
CA ASP A 75 -3.46 1.58 -15.27
C ASP A 75 -3.57 0.07 -15.01
N VAL A 76 -2.84 -0.44 -14.04
CA VAL A 76 -2.81 -1.86 -13.72
C VAL A 76 -3.17 -2.09 -12.26
N PRO A 77 -3.66 -3.31 -11.92
CA PRO A 77 -3.93 -3.64 -10.52
C PRO A 77 -2.66 -3.57 -9.68
N ALA A 78 -2.80 -3.17 -8.42
CA ALA A 78 -1.68 -3.10 -7.49
C ALA A 78 -2.00 -3.88 -6.23
N ALA A 79 -1.14 -4.83 -5.86
CA ALA A 79 -1.33 -5.62 -4.65
C ALA A 79 -1.04 -4.78 -3.40
N VAL A 80 -0.04 -3.90 -3.48
CA VAL A 80 0.38 -3.06 -2.36
C VAL A 80 1.01 -1.77 -2.88
N VAL A 81 0.75 -0.68 -2.17
CA VAL A 81 1.29 0.65 -2.47
C VAL A 81 1.76 1.28 -1.17
N GLY A 82 2.95 1.86 -1.19
CA GLY A 82 3.46 2.63 -0.05
C GLY A 82 3.33 4.12 -0.30
N LEU A 83 3.01 4.88 0.74
CA LEU A 83 2.92 6.34 0.67
C LEU A 83 4.07 6.94 1.45
N LYS A 84 4.81 7.80 0.82
CA LYS A 84 5.95 8.49 1.45
C LYS A 84 5.55 9.73 2.26
#